data_13dcb795d6175e372623774dadbf0899
#
_entry.id   13dcb795d6175e372623774dadbf0899
#
_cell.length_a   1.000
_cell.length_b   1.000
_cell.length_c   1.000
_cell.angle_alpha   90.00
_cell.angle_beta   90.00
_cell.angle_gamma   90.00
#
_symmetry.space_group_name_H-M   'P 1'
#
loop_
_entity.id
_entity.type
_entity.pdbx_description
1 polymer ?
#
loop_
_entity_poly.entity_id
_entity_poly.type
_entity_poly.pdbx_seq_one_letter_code
_entity_poly.pdbx_strand_id
1 'polypeptide(L)'
;KYQFENMLKGNGKIRVCQIKYKYFSDKALELWELCYAFFDRAHKVNMSPEIQDYLLAKNFNIVFEDIIDELIGDHNIPAGLKEQDDGKLVDHMYTYKGLTTYEEDKPIYYIGDSKYYKRGTKIGKESVYKQFTYARNVIQWNLNLFMNDDTDDSILQYDKKNFGNVPKLRDDVTEGYNVIPNFFISAKLDDNLSYQDRIEITDKQNTHFTNSQFKNRLFDRDTLLVCHYDVNFLYVVSLYARNNNLQKQAWKSKVRKMFREEIQKMLSSQYNFYAMQAHPNEDAKKYLQEHFQQTLGKVFTPFNNNQIFSLALDKDDPEGNNEELLTELRKHFFIIDNSIGNNPEGDIAKVVEKEKIKYIYSETEADSLVLVGCIRSDAQRLWIMNEGKYNIRLNNGKKIDGAITPDRAFMNVNHLLLYQEEDMSIAHYYDIAKENSAPQFAGLSLLKSYRYPFNVKMTPQPTFMKRLEEKYKDRMYLIYEINTNPIPFQNGIKIDLKRLLEAFNDEGTPIG
;
A
#
# COMPACT_ATOMS: atom_id res chain seq x y z
N LYS A 1 47.57 -7.51 -24.23
CA LYS A 1 47.92 -7.10 -25.58
C LYS A 1 48.60 -8.24 -26.36
N TYR A 2 49.68 -8.82 -25.89
CA TYR A 2 50.42 -9.90 -26.57
C TYR A 2 49.61 -11.19 -26.84
N GLN A 3 48.76 -11.61 -25.90
CA GLN A 3 47.88 -12.78 -26.07
C GLN A 3 46.83 -12.55 -27.16
N PHE A 4 46.24 -11.34 -27.22
CA PHE A 4 45.27 -11.00 -28.24
C PHE A 4 45.88 -10.91 -29.63
N GLU A 5 47.04 -10.30 -29.74
CA GLU A 5 47.80 -10.27 -31.00
C GLU A 5 48.15 -11.67 -31.51
N ASN A 6 48.49 -12.61 -30.60
CA ASN A 6 48.73 -14.00 -30.96
C ASN A 6 47.43 -14.72 -31.42
N MET A 7 46.30 -14.38 -30.86
CA MET A 7 45.01 -14.90 -31.34
C MET A 7 44.66 -14.40 -32.73
N LEU A 8 44.92 -13.14 -33.03
CA LEU A 8 44.70 -12.54 -34.36
C LEU A 8 45.64 -13.15 -35.43
N LYS A 9 46.83 -13.62 -35.08
CA LYS A 9 47.80 -14.29 -35.97
C LYS A 9 47.47 -15.75 -36.31
N GLY A 10 46.24 -16.19 -36.13
CA GLY A 10 45.75 -17.51 -36.52
C GLY A 10 45.40 -18.46 -35.36
N ASN A 11 45.96 -18.26 -34.17
CA ASN A 11 45.64 -19.10 -33.00
C ASN A 11 44.16 -19.02 -32.59
N GLY A 12 43.54 -17.87 -32.79
CA GLY A 12 42.10 -17.69 -32.53
C GLY A 12 41.22 -18.55 -33.43
N LYS A 13 41.53 -18.58 -34.73
CA LYS A 13 40.83 -19.44 -35.69
C LYS A 13 40.93 -20.92 -35.32
N ILE A 14 42.13 -21.39 -34.95
CA ILE A 14 42.34 -22.78 -34.56
C ILE A 14 41.51 -23.12 -33.29
N ARG A 15 41.53 -22.26 -32.30
CA ARG A 15 40.75 -22.44 -31.07
C ARG A 15 39.24 -22.46 -31.31
N VAL A 16 38.73 -21.54 -32.15
CA VAL A 16 37.31 -21.51 -32.52
C VAL A 16 36.92 -22.79 -33.25
N CYS A 17 37.77 -23.29 -34.20
CA CYS A 17 37.52 -24.56 -34.85
C CYS A 17 37.45 -25.75 -33.88
N GLN A 18 38.29 -25.78 -32.85
CA GLN A 18 38.34 -26.87 -31.85
C GLN A 18 37.09 -26.95 -30.97
N ILE A 19 36.35 -25.85 -30.81
CA ILE A 19 35.16 -25.80 -29.97
C ILE A 19 33.86 -25.91 -30.76
N LYS A 20 33.89 -25.95 -32.10
CA LYS A 20 32.70 -26.01 -32.97
C LYS A 20 31.67 -27.05 -32.52
N TYR A 21 32.10 -28.24 -32.21
CA TYR A 21 31.22 -29.37 -31.88
C TYR A 21 30.78 -29.42 -30.41
N LYS A 22 31.08 -28.37 -29.63
CA LYS A 22 30.62 -28.23 -28.26
C LYS A 22 29.29 -27.49 -28.13
N TYR A 23 28.85 -26.90 -29.22
CA TYR A 23 27.62 -26.09 -29.26
C TYR A 23 26.60 -26.72 -30.19
N PHE A 24 25.34 -26.82 -29.70
CA PHE A 24 24.25 -27.50 -30.39
C PHE A 24 23.03 -26.57 -30.60
N SER A 25 22.98 -25.38 -29.99
CA SER A 25 21.93 -24.43 -30.25
C SER A 25 22.24 -23.54 -31.44
N ASP A 26 21.24 -23.19 -32.24
CA ASP A 26 21.42 -22.37 -33.43
C ASP A 26 22.08 -21.03 -33.12
N LYS A 27 21.66 -20.39 -32.03
CA LYS A 27 22.25 -19.12 -31.55
C LYS A 27 23.75 -19.25 -31.22
N ALA A 28 24.14 -20.35 -30.57
CA ALA A 28 25.54 -20.60 -30.26
C ALA A 28 26.38 -20.92 -31.50
N LEU A 29 25.78 -21.58 -32.50
CA LEU A 29 26.41 -21.83 -33.78
C LEU A 29 26.57 -20.53 -34.59
N GLU A 30 25.60 -19.66 -34.61
CA GLU A 30 25.69 -18.33 -35.22
C GLU A 30 26.81 -17.48 -34.60
N LEU A 31 26.89 -17.48 -33.26
CA LEU A 31 27.96 -16.80 -32.52
C LEU A 31 29.31 -17.42 -32.86
N TRP A 32 29.40 -18.77 -32.95
CA TRP A 32 30.59 -19.48 -33.38
C TRP A 32 31.00 -19.06 -34.78
N GLU A 33 30.09 -19.00 -35.76
CA GLU A 33 30.34 -18.57 -37.11
C GLU A 33 30.87 -17.15 -37.20
N LEU A 34 30.34 -16.25 -36.40
CA LEU A 34 30.80 -14.86 -36.26
C LEU A 34 32.25 -14.81 -35.76
N CYS A 35 32.55 -15.53 -34.67
CA CYS A 35 33.88 -15.62 -34.12
C CYS A 35 34.87 -16.24 -35.12
N TYR A 36 34.43 -17.28 -35.83
CA TYR A 36 35.26 -17.92 -36.87
C TYR A 36 35.58 -16.95 -38.01
N ALA A 37 34.57 -16.25 -38.53
CA ALA A 37 34.73 -15.26 -39.59
C ALA A 37 35.66 -14.11 -39.18
N PHE A 38 35.56 -13.66 -37.94
CA PHE A 38 36.47 -12.65 -37.39
C PHE A 38 37.88 -13.11 -37.36
N PHE A 39 38.19 -14.27 -36.77
CA PHE A 39 39.58 -14.78 -36.69
C PHE A 39 40.12 -15.28 -38.03
N ASP A 40 39.25 -15.72 -38.96
CA ASP A 40 39.68 -16.12 -40.30
C ASP A 40 40.21 -14.93 -41.11
N ARG A 41 39.62 -13.76 -40.91
CA ARG A 41 39.99 -12.53 -41.63
C ARG A 41 40.90 -11.60 -40.84
N ALA A 42 41.14 -11.86 -39.57
CA ALA A 42 41.90 -10.97 -38.69
C ALA A 42 43.33 -10.71 -39.14
N HIS A 43 43.98 -11.69 -39.84
CA HIS A 43 45.33 -11.52 -40.38
C HIS A 43 45.38 -10.65 -41.64
N LYS A 44 44.22 -10.38 -42.28
CA LYS A 44 44.10 -9.49 -43.45
C LYS A 44 43.84 -8.04 -43.06
N VAL A 45 43.58 -7.78 -41.79
CA VAL A 45 43.33 -6.45 -41.27
C VAL A 45 44.66 -5.86 -40.82
N ASN A 46 45.22 -4.95 -41.58
CA ASN A 46 46.35 -4.13 -41.15
C ASN A 46 45.79 -3.11 -40.11
N MET A 47 46.06 -3.36 -38.85
CA MET A 47 45.72 -2.40 -37.80
C MET A 47 46.70 -1.24 -37.82
N SER A 48 46.36 -0.18 -38.54
CA SER A 48 46.97 1.12 -38.38
C SER A 48 46.32 1.81 -37.19
N PRO A 49 47.05 2.49 -36.29
CA PRO A 49 46.43 3.21 -35.16
C PRO A 49 45.49 4.33 -35.57
N GLU A 50 45.47 4.70 -36.85
CA GLU A 50 44.59 5.73 -37.42
C GLU A 50 43.34 5.18 -38.12
N ILE A 51 43.20 3.84 -38.24
CA ILE A 51 42.07 3.20 -38.90
C ILE A 51 41.11 2.70 -37.79
N GLN A 52 39.88 3.22 -37.77
CA GLN A 52 38.80 2.68 -36.96
C GLN A 52 38.33 1.37 -37.59
N ASP A 53 38.64 0.24 -36.95
CA ASP A 53 38.11 -1.05 -37.37
C ASP A 53 36.69 -1.23 -36.86
N TYR A 54 35.79 -1.60 -37.75
CA TYR A 54 34.40 -1.86 -37.43
C TYR A 54 34.14 -3.37 -37.49
N LEU A 55 33.66 -3.94 -36.38
CA LEU A 55 33.12 -5.29 -36.37
C LEU A 55 31.62 -5.20 -36.74
N LEU A 56 31.26 -5.71 -37.92
CA LEU A 56 29.86 -5.82 -38.33
C LEU A 56 29.30 -7.17 -37.87
N ALA A 57 28.45 -7.15 -36.91
CA ALA A 57 27.68 -8.30 -36.46
C ALA A 57 26.31 -8.32 -37.17
N LYS A 58 25.96 -9.44 -37.80
CA LYS A 58 24.62 -9.67 -38.35
C LYS A 58 23.71 -10.17 -37.23
N ASN A 59 22.46 -9.68 -37.17
CA ASN A 59 21.47 -10.11 -36.20
C ASN A 59 21.86 -9.87 -34.73
N PHE A 60 22.59 -8.80 -34.45
CA PHE A 60 23.04 -8.48 -33.10
C PHE A 60 21.87 -8.16 -32.14
N ASN A 61 20.68 -7.85 -32.67
CA ASN A 61 19.47 -7.73 -31.89
C ASN A 61 19.19 -8.98 -31.04
N ILE A 62 19.37 -10.19 -31.62
CA ILE A 62 19.14 -11.46 -30.89
C ILE A 62 20.17 -11.59 -29.74
N VAL A 63 21.44 -11.24 -30.01
CA VAL A 63 22.45 -11.25 -28.95
C VAL A 63 22.13 -10.23 -27.84
N PHE A 64 21.65 -9.08 -28.22
CA PHE A 64 21.25 -8.06 -27.24
C PHE A 64 20.06 -8.51 -26.38
N GLU A 65 19.06 -9.13 -26.98
CA GLU A 65 17.93 -9.75 -26.27
C GLU A 65 18.41 -10.78 -25.24
N ASP A 66 19.32 -11.71 -25.64
CA ASP A 66 19.89 -12.71 -24.72
C ASP A 66 20.69 -12.07 -23.58
N ILE A 67 21.47 -11.02 -23.87
CA ILE A 67 22.23 -10.28 -22.86
C ILE A 67 21.28 -9.66 -21.82
N ILE A 68 20.22 -9.00 -22.28
CA ILE A 68 19.26 -8.35 -21.39
C ILE A 68 18.46 -9.40 -20.61
N ASP A 69 18.05 -10.50 -21.24
CA ASP A 69 17.32 -11.57 -20.55
C ASP A 69 18.15 -12.19 -19.42
N GLU A 70 19.45 -12.49 -19.67
CA GLU A 70 20.36 -12.97 -18.64
C GLU A 70 20.55 -11.97 -17.48
N LEU A 71 20.62 -10.70 -17.80
CA LEU A 71 20.90 -9.65 -16.81
C LEU A 71 19.68 -9.22 -16.02
N ILE A 72 18.46 -9.31 -16.56
CA ILE A 72 17.22 -8.80 -15.93
C ILE A 72 16.18 -9.88 -15.73
N GLY A 73 16.05 -10.85 -16.65
CA GLY A 73 15.04 -11.90 -16.62
C GLY A 73 15.20 -12.89 -15.47
N ASP A 74 14.14 -13.65 -15.21
CA ASP A 74 14.18 -14.82 -14.34
C ASP A 74 14.24 -16.10 -15.18
N HIS A 75 15.12 -17.03 -14.79
CA HIS A 75 15.27 -18.30 -15.49
C HIS A 75 14.17 -19.32 -15.14
N ASN A 76 13.51 -19.16 -13.98
CA ASN A 76 12.48 -20.07 -13.47
C ASN A 76 11.09 -19.51 -13.71
N ILE A 77 10.78 -19.16 -14.95
CA ILE A 77 9.42 -18.75 -15.33
C ILE A 77 8.57 -19.99 -15.59
N PRO A 78 7.33 -20.08 -15.07
CA PRO A 78 6.45 -21.19 -15.36
C PRO A 78 6.21 -21.40 -16.86
N ALA A 79 6.05 -22.66 -17.27
CA ALA A 79 5.75 -23.00 -18.66
C ALA A 79 4.43 -22.32 -19.12
N GLY A 80 4.36 -21.91 -20.37
CA GLY A 80 3.22 -21.22 -20.94
C GLY A 80 3.18 -19.70 -20.71
N LEU A 81 4.05 -19.16 -19.85
CA LEU A 81 4.11 -17.70 -19.64
C LEU A 81 5.06 -17.00 -20.62
N LYS A 82 6.29 -17.47 -20.74
CA LYS A 82 7.29 -16.86 -21.65
C LYS A 82 7.05 -17.30 -23.08
N GLU A 83 6.82 -18.59 -23.30
CA GLU A 83 6.37 -19.17 -24.57
C GLU A 83 4.87 -19.38 -24.47
N GLN A 84 4.10 -18.49 -25.11
CA GLN A 84 2.66 -18.43 -24.99
C GLN A 84 1.95 -19.37 -25.96
N ASP A 85 0.73 -19.81 -25.65
CA ASP A 85 -0.04 -20.78 -26.43
C ASP A 85 -0.30 -20.35 -27.88
N ASP A 86 -0.31 -19.03 -28.14
CA ASP A 86 -0.47 -18.47 -29.49
C ASP A 86 0.85 -18.41 -30.27
N GLY A 87 1.90 -19.04 -29.77
CA GLY A 87 3.21 -19.10 -30.37
C GLY A 87 4.06 -17.83 -30.23
N LYS A 88 3.62 -16.87 -29.44
CA LYS A 88 4.40 -15.67 -29.12
C LYS A 88 5.41 -15.94 -28.03
N LEU A 89 6.61 -15.37 -28.17
CA LEU A 89 7.67 -15.42 -27.19
C LEU A 89 7.85 -14.04 -26.57
N VAL A 90 7.80 -14.00 -25.24
CA VAL A 90 8.14 -12.80 -24.45
C VAL A 90 9.62 -12.72 -24.27
N ASP A 91 10.28 -11.62 -24.69
CA ASP A 91 11.73 -11.49 -24.65
C ASP A 91 12.25 -11.55 -23.22
N HIS A 92 11.65 -10.77 -22.32
CA HIS A 92 12.06 -10.69 -20.91
C HIS A 92 10.86 -10.80 -19.99
N MET A 93 10.99 -11.62 -18.95
CA MET A 93 10.01 -11.73 -17.89
C MET A 93 10.70 -11.97 -16.56
N TYR A 94 10.19 -11.31 -15.51
CA TYR A 94 10.62 -11.56 -14.14
C TYR A 94 9.49 -11.27 -13.16
N THR A 95 9.61 -11.81 -11.95
CA THR A 95 8.74 -11.49 -10.83
C THR A 95 9.42 -10.48 -9.92
N TYR A 96 8.67 -9.47 -9.47
CA TYR A 96 9.16 -8.48 -8.53
C TYR A 96 7.98 -7.92 -7.72
N LYS A 97 8.29 -7.11 -6.70
CA LYS A 97 7.29 -6.47 -5.83
C LYS A 97 6.18 -5.79 -6.63
N GLY A 98 4.95 -5.88 -6.13
CA GLY A 98 3.79 -5.19 -6.71
C GLY A 98 3.98 -3.67 -6.79
N LEU A 99 3.21 -3.02 -7.64
CA LEU A 99 3.28 -1.55 -7.78
C LEU A 99 2.55 -0.84 -6.64
N THR A 100 1.40 -1.36 -6.24
CA THR A 100 0.49 -0.72 -5.28
C THR A 100 0.72 -1.18 -3.85
N THR A 101 1.45 -2.28 -3.64
CA THR A 101 1.80 -2.84 -2.33
C THR A 101 3.24 -2.55 -1.94
N TYR A 102 3.51 -2.47 -0.65
CA TYR A 102 4.86 -2.47 -0.07
C TYR A 102 5.37 -3.90 0.20
N GLU A 103 4.49 -4.89 0.18
CA GLU A 103 4.77 -6.26 0.61
C GLU A 103 5.65 -7.00 -0.40
N GLU A 104 6.65 -7.73 0.11
CA GLU A 104 7.59 -8.50 -0.70
C GLU A 104 7.01 -9.84 -1.15
N ASP A 105 6.05 -10.36 -0.41
CA ASP A 105 5.40 -11.65 -0.62
C ASP A 105 4.22 -11.61 -1.61
N LYS A 106 3.91 -10.43 -2.14
CA LYS A 106 2.94 -10.26 -3.24
C LYS A 106 3.61 -9.77 -4.52
N PRO A 107 4.44 -10.64 -5.15
CA PRO A 107 5.09 -10.27 -6.40
C PRO A 107 4.08 -10.19 -7.54
N ILE A 108 4.46 -9.49 -8.60
CA ILE A 108 3.76 -9.45 -9.88
C ILE A 108 4.74 -9.73 -11.00
N TYR A 109 4.22 -10.03 -12.19
CA TYR A 109 5.05 -10.19 -13.39
C TYR A 109 5.37 -8.84 -14.01
N TYR A 110 6.61 -8.70 -14.44
CA TYR A 110 7.10 -7.62 -15.28
C TYR A 110 7.48 -8.20 -16.64
N ILE A 111 7.03 -7.57 -17.71
CA ILE A 111 7.25 -8.02 -19.08
C ILE A 111 8.10 -6.99 -19.82
N GLY A 112 9.10 -7.44 -20.51
CA GLY A 112 9.99 -6.56 -21.26
C GLY A 112 10.25 -7.03 -22.69
N ASP A 113 10.62 -6.09 -23.52
CA ASP A 113 11.04 -6.31 -24.90
C ASP A 113 12.29 -5.47 -25.17
N SER A 114 13.31 -6.09 -25.76
CA SER A 114 14.55 -5.43 -26.12
C SER A 114 14.51 -4.84 -27.52
N LYS A 115 15.01 -3.63 -27.65
CA LYS A 115 15.08 -2.95 -28.94
C LYS A 115 16.50 -2.54 -29.28
N TYR A 116 16.99 -3.06 -30.36
CA TYR A 116 18.30 -2.71 -30.92
C TYR A 116 18.09 -1.97 -32.24
N TYR A 117 17.77 -0.68 -32.15
CA TYR A 117 17.46 0.16 -33.29
C TYR A 117 18.62 1.12 -33.64
N LYS A 118 18.60 1.59 -34.89
CA LYS A 118 19.43 2.73 -35.29
C LYS A 118 19.03 3.96 -34.51
N ARG A 119 20.00 4.85 -34.20
CA ARG A 119 19.79 6.11 -33.51
C ARG A 119 18.63 6.89 -34.15
N GLY A 120 17.68 7.31 -33.32
CA GLY A 120 16.50 8.09 -33.77
C GLY A 120 15.29 7.27 -34.24
N THR A 121 15.36 5.94 -34.25
CA THR A 121 14.20 5.10 -34.56
C THR A 121 13.24 5.10 -33.37
N LYS A 122 11.97 5.45 -33.63
CA LYS A 122 10.90 5.39 -32.61
C LYS A 122 10.32 3.98 -32.54
N ILE A 123 9.84 3.63 -31.35
CA ILE A 123 9.09 2.37 -31.17
C ILE A 123 7.76 2.48 -31.92
N GLY A 124 7.51 1.50 -32.80
CA GLY A 124 6.27 1.46 -33.57
C GLY A 124 5.08 1.07 -32.73
N LYS A 125 3.87 1.49 -33.13
CA LYS A 125 2.61 1.08 -32.49
C LYS A 125 2.44 -0.43 -32.41
N GLU A 126 2.96 -1.17 -33.38
CA GLU A 126 2.92 -2.64 -33.41
C GLU A 126 3.65 -3.28 -32.22
N SER A 127 4.80 -2.70 -31.82
CA SER A 127 5.53 -3.18 -30.62
C SER A 127 4.74 -2.97 -29.35
N VAL A 128 4.04 -1.82 -29.23
CA VAL A 128 3.14 -1.55 -28.08
C VAL A 128 1.98 -2.51 -28.06
N TYR A 129 1.37 -2.80 -29.20
CA TYR A 129 0.28 -3.79 -29.29
C TYR A 129 0.74 -5.22 -28.97
N LYS A 130 1.98 -5.58 -29.30
CA LYS A 130 2.56 -6.86 -28.87
C LYS A 130 2.62 -6.95 -27.34
N GLN A 131 3.12 -5.91 -26.67
CA GLN A 131 3.21 -5.88 -25.20
C GLN A 131 1.81 -6.00 -24.56
N PHE A 132 0.81 -5.34 -25.12
CA PHE A 132 -0.57 -5.48 -24.68
C PHE A 132 -1.08 -6.93 -24.79
N THR A 133 -0.78 -7.59 -25.92
CA THR A 133 -1.16 -9.00 -26.10
C THR A 133 -0.44 -9.89 -25.09
N TYR A 134 0.85 -9.69 -24.86
CA TYR A 134 1.62 -10.45 -23.88
C TYR A 134 1.05 -10.31 -22.46
N ALA A 135 0.73 -9.10 -22.04
CA ALA A 135 0.14 -8.84 -20.72
C ALA A 135 -1.21 -9.56 -20.58
N ARG A 136 -2.09 -9.49 -21.60
CA ARG A 136 -3.38 -10.19 -21.59
C ARG A 136 -3.23 -11.71 -21.55
N ASN A 137 -2.28 -12.26 -22.28
CA ASN A 137 -2.02 -13.70 -22.29
C ASN A 137 -1.49 -14.17 -20.92
N VAL A 138 -0.64 -13.37 -20.26
CA VAL A 138 -0.19 -13.66 -18.88
C VAL A 138 -1.36 -13.64 -17.90
N ILE A 139 -2.25 -12.67 -18.01
CA ILE A 139 -3.47 -12.63 -17.19
C ILE A 139 -4.35 -13.84 -17.45
N GLN A 140 -4.57 -14.20 -18.71
CA GLN A 140 -5.38 -15.37 -19.07
C GLN A 140 -4.77 -16.67 -18.55
N TRP A 141 -3.46 -16.86 -18.72
CA TRP A 141 -2.74 -17.99 -18.16
C TRP A 141 -2.92 -18.08 -16.64
N ASN A 142 -2.78 -16.95 -15.95
CA ASN A 142 -2.93 -16.88 -14.49
C ASN A 142 -4.36 -17.22 -14.06
N LEU A 143 -5.37 -16.74 -14.78
CA LEU A 143 -6.76 -17.10 -14.54
C LEU A 143 -7.01 -18.59 -14.74
N ASN A 144 -6.52 -19.17 -15.85
CA ASN A 144 -6.67 -20.59 -16.15
C ASN A 144 -6.05 -21.46 -15.05
N LEU A 145 -4.89 -21.04 -14.51
CA LEU A 145 -4.22 -21.73 -13.42
C LEU A 145 -5.10 -21.87 -12.16
N PHE A 146 -5.84 -20.81 -11.81
CA PHE A 146 -6.70 -20.80 -10.62
C PHE A 146 -8.12 -21.35 -10.88
N MET A 147 -8.58 -21.34 -12.11
CA MET A 147 -9.93 -21.83 -12.46
C MET A 147 -10.00 -23.34 -12.76
N ASN A 148 -8.89 -23.93 -13.21
CA ASN A 148 -8.85 -25.33 -13.66
C ASN A 148 -8.26 -26.27 -12.61
N ASP A 149 -8.58 -26.06 -11.34
CA ASP A 149 -8.04 -26.83 -10.20
C ASP A 149 -8.35 -28.35 -10.28
N ASP A 150 -9.32 -28.76 -11.12
CA ASP A 150 -9.78 -30.16 -11.28
C ASP A 150 -9.29 -30.86 -12.56
N THR A 151 -8.49 -30.21 -13.41
CA THR A 151 -8.04 -30.83 -14.66
C THR A 151 -6.72 -31.58 -14.50
N ASP A 152 -6.70 -32.80 -15.03
CA ASP A 152 -5.59 -33.77 -15.02
C ASP A 152 -4.45 -33.38 -16.00
N ASP A 153 -4.25 -32.09 -16.23
CA ASP A 153 -3.28 -31.60 -17.19
C ASP A 153 -1.87 -31.57 -16.58
N SER A 154 -0.91 -32.23 -17.23
CA SER A 154 0.46 -32.45 -16.71
C SER A 154 1.23 -31.15 -16.43
N ILE A 155 0.88 -30.06 -17.10
CA ILE A 155 1.46 -28.72 -16.91
C ILE A 155 1.01 -28.15 -15.57
N LEU A 156 -0.28 -28.32 -15.22
CA LEU A 156 -0.83 -27.86 -13.94
C LEU A 156 -0.34 -28.69 -12.75
N GLN A 157 -0.03 -29.99 -12.94
CA GLN A 157 0.54 -30.82 -11.85
C GLN A 157 1.96 -30.41 -11.46
N TYR A 158 2.76 -29.92 -12.39
CA TYR A 158 4.10 -29.40 -12.08
C TYR A 158 4.02 -28.14 -11.21
N ASP A 159 3.04 -27.29 -11.48
CA ASP A 159 2.87 -26.00 -10.77
C ASP A 159 2.10 -26.12 -9.45
N LYS A 160 1.27 -27.16 -9.26
CA LYS A 160 0.56 -27.40 -7.97
C LYS A 160 1.50 -27.45 -6.76
N LYS A 161 2.74 -27.92 -6.93
CA LYS A 161 3.76 -27.91 -5.85
C LYS A 161 4.34 -26.52 -5.58
N ASN A 162 4.22 -25.57 -6.51
CA ASN A 162 4.79 -24.22 -6.44
C ASN A 162 3.71 -23.13 -6.42
N PHE A 163 2.43 -23.46 -6.27
CA PHE A 163 1.31 -22.53 -6.28
C PHE A 163 1.45 -21.36 -5.28
N GLY A 164 2.13 -21.58 -4.16
CA GLY A 164 2.37 -20.53 -3.17
C GLY A 164 3.24 -19.36 -3.67
N ASN A 165 3.97 -19.56 -4.79
CA ASN A 165 4.88 -18.57 -5.35
C ASN A 165 4.38 -17.92 -6.65
N VAL A 166 3.24 -18.36 -7.17
CA VAL A 166 2.65 -17.76 -8.38
C VAL A 166 1.88 -16.50 -8.02
N PRO A 167 2.17 -15.36 -8.63
CA PRO A 167 1.42 -14.13 -8.38
C PRO A 167 -0.07 -14.29 -8.73
N LYS A 168 -0.96 -13.98 -7.80
CA LYS A 168 -2.40 -13.89 -8.08
C LYS A 168 -2.70 -12.51 -8.63
N LEU A 169 -3.09 -12.44 -9.89
CA LEU A 169 -3.30 -11.18 -10.60
C LEU A 169 -4.73 -10.65 -10.50
N ARG A 170 -5.72 -11.50 -10.25
CA ARG A 170 -7.13 -11.10 -10.09
C ARG A 170 -7.56 -11.17 -8.63
N ASP A 171 -8.38 -10.24 -8.24
CA ASP A 171 -9.01 -10.21 -6.92
C ASP A 171 -10.48 -10.66 -6.99
N ASP A 172 -10.82 -11.70 -6.24
CA ASP A 172 -12.18 -12.28 -6.23
C ASP A 172 -13.21 -11.41 -5.49
N VAL A 173 -12.78 -10.40 -4.75
CA VAL A 173 -13.66 -9.48 -3.99
C VAL A 173 -14.07 -8.30 -4.85
N THR A 174 -13.11 -7.67 -5.51
CA THR A 174 -13.31 -6.42 -6.26
C THR A 174 -13.46 -6.65 -7.77
N GLU A 175 -13.22 -7.88 -8.25
CA GLU A 175 -13.08 -8.20 -9.66
C GLU A 175 -11.98 -7.40 -10.39
N GLY A 176 -11.10 -6.76 -9.62
CA GLY A 176 -9.97 -5.99 -10.12
C GLY A 176 -8.78 -6.86 -10.48
N TYR A 177 -7.90 -6.31 -11.30
CA TYR A 177 -6.67 -6.97 -11.73
C TYR A 177 -5.46 -6.18 -11.29
N ASN A 178 -4.43 -6.89 -10.81
CA ASN A 178 -3.14 -6.24 -10.60
C ASN A 178 -2.52 -5.88 -11.95
N VAL A 179 -1.96 -4.70 -12.02
CA VAL A 179 -1.39 -4.18 -13.28
C VAL A 179 -0.08 -4.88 -13.57
N ILE A 180 0.10 -5.32 -14.83
CA ILE A 180 1.36 -5.89 -15.31
C ILE A 180 2.20 -4.77 -15.93
N PRO A 181 3.34 -4.38 -15.31
CA PRO A 181 4.22 -3.39 -15.89
C PRO A 181 4.95 -3.95 -17.11
N ASN A 182 5.00 -3.15 -18.16
CA ASN A 182 5.74 -3.45 -19.37
C ASN A 182 6.88 -2.45 -19.55
N PHE A 183 7.98 -2.89 -20.14
CA PHE A 183 9.10 -2.02 -20.44
C PHE A 183 9.74 -2.35 -21.78
N PHE A 184 10.22 -1.31 -22.45
CA PHE A 184 11.16 -1.45 -23.55
C PHE A 184 12.55 -1.07 -23.08
N ILE A 185 13.55 -1.87 -23.48
CA ILE A 185 14.96 -1.54 -23.26
C ILE A 185 15.63 -1.36 -24.61
N SER A 186 16.19 -0.17 -24.83
CA SER A 186 16.96 0.13 -26.02
C SER A 186 18.44 0.27 -25.72
N ALA A 187 19.26 -0.27 -26.59
CA ALA A 187 20.70 -0.07 -26.57
C ALA A 187 21.04 1.35 -27.04
N LYS A 188 21.75 2.10 -26.20
CA LYS A 188 22.28 3.43 -26.54
C LYS A 188 23.80 3.41 -26.45
N LEU A 189 24.45 3.90 -27.48
CA LEU A 189 25.90 4.11 -27.45
C LEU A 189 26.12 5.54 -26.90
N ASP A 190 26.94 5.64 -25.86
CA ASP A 190 27.35 6.93 -25.31
C ASP A 190 28.33 7.62 -26.30
N ASP A 191 28.11 8.91 -26.52
CA ASP A 191 28.94 9.68 -27.46
C ASP A 191 30.44 9.64 -27.11
N ASN A 192 30.76 9.48 -25.82
CA ASN A 192 32.13 9.36 -25.33
C ASN A 192 32.64 7.90 -25.28
N LEU A 193 31.87 6.94 -25.80
CA LEU A 193 32.18 5.51 -25.73
C LEU A 193 32.52 5.03 -24.30
N SER A 194 31.83 5.60 -23.31
CA SER A 194 32.08 5.29 -21.92
C SER A 194 31.48 3.93 -21.52
N TYR A 195 32.08 3.29 -20.52
CA TYR A 195 31.57 2.05 -19.90
C TYR A 195 30.87 2.33 -18.57
N GLN A 196 30.22 3.49 -18.45
CA GLN A 196 29.54 3.85 -17.24
C GLN A 196 28.14 3.20 -17.18
N ASP A 197 27.75 2.80 -15.99
CA ASP A 197 26.40 2.32 -15.71
C ASP A 197 25.41 3.49 -15.82
N ARG A 198 24.82 3.62 -17.00
CA ARG A 198 23.85 4.67 -17.31
C ARG A 198 22.57 4.06 -17.84
N ILE A 199 21.47 4.40 -17.19
CA ILE A 199 20.13 4.03 -17.60
C ILE A 199 19.31 5.31 -17.61
N GLU A 200 18.67 5.60 -18.73
CA GLU A 200 17.87 6.80 -18.94
C GLU A 200 16.47 6.43 -19.37
N ILE A 201 15.48 7.22 -18.93
CA ILE A 201 14.12 7.09 -19.46
C ILE A 201 14.08 7.85 -20.78
N THR A 202 13.77 7.16 -21.86
CA THR A 202 13.99 7.63 -23.22
C THR A 202 13.03 8.71 -23.66
N ASP A 203 11.88 8.84 -23.16
CA ASP A 203 10.97 9.90 -23.53
C ASP A 203 9.84 9.99 -22.51
N LYS A 204 9.78 11.11 -21.81
CA LYS A 204 8.68 11.40 -20.90
C LYS A 204 7.32 11.50 -21.62
N GLN A 205 7.33 11.70 -22.94
CA GLN A 205 6.12 11.80 -23.77
C GLN A 205 5.69 10.45 -24.36
N ASN A 206 6.57 9.44 -24.39
CA ASN A 206 6.29 8.09 -24.91
C ASN A 206 6.09 7.05 -23.81
N THR A 207 6.03 7.48 -22.58
CA THR A 207 5.60 6.63 -21.49
C THR A 207 4.09 6.46 -21.64
N HIS A 208 3.67 5.37 -22.24
CA HIS A 208 2.28 5.15 -22.55
C HIS A 208 1.60 4.44 -21.41
N PHE A 209 0.81 5.21 -20.71
CA PHE A 209 -0.32 4.67 -20.03
C PHE A 209 -1.51 4.76 -20.98
N THR A 210 -2.06 3.64 -21.41
CA THR A 210 -3.29 3.68 -22.20
C THR A 210 -4.17 2.50 -21.82
N ASN A 211 -5.22 2.82 -21.12
CA ASN A 211 -6.45 2.10 -21.36
C ASN A 211 -7.29 2.99 -22.28
N SER A 212 -7.21 2.77 -23.58
CA SER A 212 -7.93 3.60 -24.56
C SER A 212 -9.44 3.32 -24.58
N GLN A 213 -9.88 2.19 -24.00
CA GLN A 213 -11.27 1.78 -23.98
C GLN A 213 -11.99 2.14 -22.68
N PHE A 214 -11.27 2.06 -21.54
CA PHE A 214 -11.85 2.26 -20.22
C PHE A 214 -11.06 3.29 -19.44
N LYS A 215 -11.50 4.53 -19.53
CA LYS A 215 -10.91 5.62 -18.76
C LYS A 215 -11.17 5.42 -17.26
N ASN A 216 -10.28 5.97 -16.43
CA ASN A 216 -10.38 5.91 -14.96
C ASN A 216 -10.46 4.48 -14.37
N ARG A 217 -9.81 3.50 -15.03
CA ARG A 217 -9.77 2.09 -14.59
C ARG A 217 -8.34 1.58 -14.57
N LEU A 218 -7.64 1.80 -13.47
CA LEU A 218 -6.26 1.34 -13.31
C LEU A 218 -6.20 -0.19 -13.15
N PHE A 219 -7.07 -0.75 -12.32
CA PHE A 219 -7.08 -2.17 -11.97
C PHE A 219 -7.95 -2.99 -12.94
N ASP A 220 -7.73 -2.78 -14.21
CA ASP A 220 -8.43 -3.47 -15.30
C ASP A 220 -7.45 -4.35 -16.07
N ARG A 221 -7.90 -5.53 -16.55
CA ARG A 221 -7.07 -6.44 -17.34
C ARG A 221 -6.54 -5.83 -18.63
N ASP A 222 -7.25 -4.82 -19.14
CA ASP A 222 -6.91 -4.11 -20.38
C ASP A 222 -6.03 -2.87 -20.13
N THR A 223 -5.58 -2.66 -18.88
CA THR A 223 -4.64 -1.60 -18.54
C THR A 223 -3.23 -1.96 -18.98
N LEU A 224 -2.62 -1.14 -19.81
CA LEU A 224 -1.24 -1.28 -20.26
C LEU A 224 -0.37 -0.15 -19.71
N LEU A 225 0.63 -0.51 -18.92
CA LEU A 225 1.69 0.38 -18.48
C LEU A 225 2.96 0.07 -19.23
N VAL A 226 3.50 1.03 -19.95
CA VAL A 226 4.77 0.84 -20.70
C VAL A 226 5.72 1.97 -20.39
N CYS A 227 6.92 1.62 -19.94
CA CYS A 227 8.05 2.52 -19.81
C CYS A 227 9.15 2.18 -20.82
N HIS A 228 9.86 3.19 -21.29
CA HIS A 228 10.96 3.00 -22.22
C HIS A 228 12.27 3.47 -21.61
N TYR A 229 13.27 2.60 -21.60
CA TYR A 229 14.59 2.83 -21.01
C TYR A 229 15.69 2.68 -22.07
N ASP A 230 16.63 3.61 -22.07
CA ASP A 230 17.89 3.49 -22.78
C ASP A 230 18.97 3.01 -21.81
N VAL A 231 19.68 1.95 -22.17
CA VAL A 231 20.83 1.43 -21.41
C VAL A 231 22.12 1.67 -22.18
N ASN A 232 23.20 1.98 -21.46
CA ASN A 232 24.49 2.10 -22.08
C ASN A 232 24.95 0.74 -22.61
N PHE A 233 24.97 0.60 -23.93
CA PHE A 233 25.32 -0.62 -24.64
C PHE A 233 26.68 -1.21 -24.22
N LEU A 234 27.72 -0.39 -24.16
CA LEU A 234 29.07 -0.85 -23.81
C LEU A 234 29.15 -1.37 -22.37
N TYR A 235 28.43 -0.71 -21.46
CA TYR A 235 28.34 -1.17 -20.08
C TYR A 235 27.68 -2.54 -19.98
N VAL A 236 26.50 -2.70 -20.60
CA VAL A 236 25.68 -3.92 -20.53
C VAL A 236 26.44 -5.11 -21.13
N VAL A 237 27.06 -4.95 -22.30
CA VAL A 237 27.91 -5.97 -22.93
C VAL A 237 29.12 -6.32 -22.04
N SER A 238 29.77 -5.30 -21.48
CA SER A 238 30.88 -5.48 -20.56
C SER A 238 30.50 -6.24 -19.29
N LEU A 239 29.33 -5.91 -18.72
CA LEU A 239 28.78 -6.57 -17.52
C LEU A 239 28.47 -8.04 -17.81
N TYR A 240 27.83 -8.31 -18.93
CA TYR A 240 27.48 -9.66 -19.38
C TYR A 240 28.74 -10.52 -19.58
N ALA A 241 29.75 -9.96 -20.26
CA ALA A 241 30.98 -10.67 -20.56
C ALA A 241 31.87 -10.98 -19.34
N ARG A 242 31.66 -10.29 -18.23
CA ARG A 242 32.38 -10.54 -16.99
C ARG A 242 31.83 -11.76 -16.26
N ASN A 243 32.72 -12.65 -15.85
CA ASN A 243 32.35 -13.77 -14.96
C ASN A 243 32.26 -13.29 -13.50
N ASN A 244 31.35 -12.32 -13.24
CA ASN A 244 31.15 -11.76 -11.92
C ASN A 244 29.66 -11.72 -11.58
N ASN A 245 29.16 -12.81 -11.01
CA ASN A 245 27.76 -12.97 -10.65
C ASN A 245 27.28 -11.93 -9.63
N LEU A 246 28.15 -11.49 -8.71
CA LEU A 246 27.75 -10.47 -7.71
C LEU A 246 27.44 -9.13 -8.37
N GLN A 247 28.26 -8.70 -9.36
CA GLN A 247 27.98 -7.47 -10.09
C GLN A 247 26.71 -7.58 -10.94
N LYS A 248 26.49 -8.73 -11.60
CA LYS A 248 25.27 -8.99 -12.38
C LYS A 248 24.03 -8.92 -11.47
N GLN A 249 24.04 -9.58 -10.31
CA GLN A 249 22.94 -9.57 -9.36
C GLN A 249 22.69 -8.18 -8.76
N ALA A 250 23.74 -7.43 -8.42
CA ALA A 250 23.62 -6.07 -7.94
C ALA A 250 22.97 -5.15 -8.99
N TRP A 251 23.37 -5.28 -10.23
CA TRP A 251 22.78 -4.52 -11.33
C TRP A 251 21.33 -4.93 -11.61
N LYS A 252 21.03 -6.24 -11.62
CA LYS A 252 19.68 -6.79 -11.73
C LYS A 252 18.74 -6.18 -10.68
N SER A 253 19.15 -6.18 -9.42
CA SER A 253 18.38 -5.62 -8.31
C SER A 253 18.17 -4.11 -8.45
N LYS A 254 19.22 -3.38 -8.84
CA LYS A 254 19.16 -1.93 -9.09
C LYS A 254 18.16 -1.60 -10.20
N VAL A 255 18.23 -2.30 -11.33
CA VAL A 255 17.39 -2.04 -12.50
C VAL A 255 15.94 -2.34 -12.22
N ARG A 256 15.64 -3.50 -11.63
CA ARG A 256 14.26 -3.88 -11.25
C ARG A 256 13.65 -2.89 -10.29
N LYS A 257 14.41 -2.44 -9.28
CA LYS A 257 13.97 -1.40 -8.35
C LYS A 257 13.68 -0.10 -9.07
N MET A 258 14.59 0.34 -9.92
CA MET A 258 14.43 1.58 -10.68
C MET A 258 13.21 1.54 -11.61
N PHE A 259 12.98 0.44 -12.33
CA PHE A 259 11.80 0.28 -13.19
C PHE A 259 10.50 0.40 -12.38
N ARG A 260 10.44 -0.28 -11.24
CA ARG A 260 9.29 -0.18 -10.35
C ARG A 260 9.04 1.26 -9.87
N GLU A 261 10.08 1.94 -9.39
CA GLU A 261 9.97 3.30 -8.85
C GLU A 261 9.54 4.31 -9.92
N GLU A 262 10.05 4.19 -11.14
CA GLU A 262 9.64 5.08 -12.23
C GLU A 262 8.19 4.87 -12.65
N ILE A 263 7.73 3.62 -12.72
CA ILE A 263 6.32 3.32 -12.98
C ILE A 263 5.44 3.83 -11.84
N GLN A 264 5.86 3.69 -10.59
CA GLN A 264 5.14 4.27 -9.44
C GLN A 264 5.05 5.79 -9.50
N LYS A 265 6.12 6.49 -9.88
CA LYS A 265 6.10 7.95 -10.09
C LYS A 265 5.10 8.34 -11.17
N MET A 266 5.08 7.61 -12.28
CA MET A 266 4.16 7.83 -13.37
C MET A 266 2.71 7.65 -12.92
N LEU A 267 2.41 6.56 -12.23
CA LEU A 267 1.08 6.30 -11.66
C LEU A 267 0.68 7.39 -10.65
N SER A 268 1.60 7.79 -9.77
CA SER A 268 1.35 8.86 -8.80
C SER A 268 1.12 10.23 -9.47
N SER A 269 1.65 10.45 -10.67
CA SER A 269 1.38 11.69 -11.42
C SER A 269 -0.02 11.72 -12.01
N GLN A 270 -0.58 10.56 -12.37
CA GLN A 270 -1.85 10.45 -13.06
C GLN A 270 -3.02 10.09 -12.13
N TYR A 271 -2.78 9.29 -11.07
CA TYR A 271 -3.81 8.82 -10.17
C TYR A 271 -3.67 9.37 -8.77
N ASN A 272 -4.79 9.63 -8.12
CA ASN A 272 -4.90 9.71 -6.67
C ASN A 272 -5.16 8.31 -6.12
N PHE A 273 -4.41 7.93 -5.11
CA PHE A 273 -4.56 6.65 -4.43
C PHE A 273 -5.17 6.85 -3.06
N TYR A 274 -6.07 5.96 -2.71
CA TYR A 274 -6.73 5.91 -1.40
C TYR A 274 -6.64 4.49 -0.86
N ALA A 275 -6.61 4.38 0.47
CA ALA A 275 -6.91 3.14 1.13
C ALA A 275 -8.30 3.22 1.74
N MET A 276 -9.09 2.16 1.63
CA MET A 276 -10.44 2.13 2.15
C MET A 276 -10.73 0.83 2.88
N GLN A 277 -11.56 0.91 3.92
CA GLN A 277 -12.03 -0.21 4.71
C GLN A 277 -13.53 -0.04 4.98
N ALA A 278 -14.31 -1.11 4.84
CA ALA A 278 -15.75 -1.04 5.07
C ALA A 278 -16.08 -0.62 6.51
N HIS A 279 -17.18 0.12 6.69
CA HIS A 279 -17.73 0.43 7.99
C HIS A 279 -18.11 -0.85 8.75
N PRO A 280 -18.15 -0.83 10.09
CA PRO A 280 -18.70 -1.95 10.87
C PRO A 280 -20.11 -2.27 10.39
N ASN A 281 -20.41 -3.55 10.20
CA ASN A 281 -21.68 -4.07 9.70
C ASN A 281 -21.94 -3.93 8.18
N GLU A 282 -21.03 -3.32 7.43
CA GLU A 282 -21.09 -3.31 5.96
C GLU A 282 -20.38 -4.53 5.39
N ASP A 283 -21.00 -5.19 4.43
CA ASP A 283 -20.38 -6.24 3.62
C ASP A 283 -19.74 -5.61 2.38
N ALA A 284 -18.43 -5.40 2.45
CA ALA A 284 -17.66 -4.79 1.35
C ALA A 284 -17.85 -5.52 0.03
N LYS A 285 -17.84 -6.86 0.04
CA LYS A 285 -17.98 -7.67 -1.18
C LYS A 285 -19.36 -7.47 -1.81
N LYS A 286 -20.40 -7.53 -1.00
CA LYS A 286 -21.77 -7.30 -1.45
C LYS A 286 -21.95 -5.90 -2.02
N TYR A 287 -21.45 -4.88 -1.30
CA TYR A 287 -21.51 -3.49 -1.78
C TYR A 287 -20.82 -3.31 -3.13
N LEU A 288 -19.59 -3.82 -3.26
CA LEU A 288 -18.82 -3.70 -4.51
C LEU A 288 -19.48 -4.46 -5.67
N GLN A 289 -20.15 -5.57 -5.40
CA GLN A 289 -20.92 -6.31 -6.41
C GLN A 289 -22.17 -5.54 -6.87
N GLU A 290 -22.89 -4.93 -5.95
CA GLU A 290 -24.08 -4.13 -6.25
C GLU A 290 -23.74 -2.82 -6.98
N HIS A 291 -22.55 -2.24 -6.70
CA HIS A 291 -22.06 -0.99 -7.31
C HIS A 291 -20.93 -1.21 -8.32
N PHE A 292 -20.85 -2.41 -8.86
CA PHE A 292 -19.82 -2.85 -9.79
C PHE A 292 -19.58 -1.87 -10.97
N GLN A 293 -20.62 -1.30 -11.56
CA GLN A 293 -20.47 -0.37 -12.69
C GLN A 293 -19.64 0.88 -12.34
N GLN A 294 -19.69 1.32 -11.08
CA GLN A 294 -18.99 2.51 -10.62
C GLN A 294 -17.58 2.21 -10.12
N THR A 295 -17.35 1.00 -9.58
CA THR A 295 -16.11 0.61 -8.88
C THR A 295 -15.18 -0.28 -9.68
N LEU A 296 -15.66 -0.87 -10.79
CA LEU A 296 -14.87 -1.78 -11.63
C LEU A 296 -13.59 -1.12 -12.13
N GLY A 297 -12.47 -1.79 -11.90
CA GLY A 297 -11.14 -1.32 -12.30
C GLY A 297 -10.61 -0.14 -11.51
N LYS A 298 -11.38 0.39 -10.55
CA LYS A 298 -10.97 1.47 -9.64
C LYS A 298 -10.56 0.94 -8.28
N VAL A 299 -11.07 -0.21 -7.87
CA VAL A 299 -10.84 -0.84 -6.56
C VAL A 299 -10.10 -2.17 -6.72
N PHE A 300 -9.14 -2.43 -5.84
CA PHE A 300 -8.35 -3.65 -5.81
C PHE A 300 -7.83 -3.94 -4.40
N THR A 301 -7.58 -5.21 -4.07
CA THR A 301 -7.07 -5.64 -2.75
C THR A 301 -5.60 -6.09 -2.83
N PRO A 302 -4.63 -5.18 -2.82
CA PRO A 302 -3.21 -5.52 -2.96
C PRO A 302 -2.54 -5.93 -1.66
N PHE A 303 -3.25 -5.84 -0.52
CA PHE A 303 -2.68 -6.05 0.81
C PHE A 303 -2.97 -7.46 1.33
N ASN A 304 -2.19 -7.93 2.32
CA ASN A 304 -2.47 -9.19 3.02
C ASN A 304 -3.72 -9.09 3.90
N ASN A 305 -4.05 -7.89 4.37
CA ASN A 305 -5.29 -7.61 5.04
C ASN A 305 -6.43 -7.49 4.04
N ASN A 306 -7.22 -8.54 3.88
CA ASN A 306 -8.34 -8.60 2.93
C ASN A 306 -9.50 -7.63 3.24
N GLN A 307 -9.42 -6.88 4.34
CA GLN A 307 -10.40 -5.84 4.68
C GLN A 307 -10.01 -4.46 4.15
N ILE A 308 -8.76 -4.28 3.72
CA ILE A 308 -8.25 -3.02 3.21
C ILE A 308 -8.16 -3.08 1.68
N PHE A 309 -8.80 -2.14 1.03
CA PHE A 309 -8.86 -2.00 -0.41
C PHE A 309 -8.05 -0.79 -0.87
N SER A 310 -7.44 -0.89 -2.04
CA SER A 310 -6.85 0.26 -2.74
C SER A 310 -7.86 0.82 -3.73
N LEU A 311 -8.11 2.12 -3.68
CA LEU A 311 -8.89 2.84 -4.67
C LEU A 311 -7.95 3.76 -5.45
N ALA A 312 -8.01 3.73 -6.77
CA ALA A 312 -7.25 4.60 -7.66
C ALA A 312 -8.21 5.38 -8.57
N LEU A 313 -8.10 6.71 -8.54
CA LEU A 313 -8.91 7.61 -9.35
C LEU A 313 -8.02 8.50 -10.22
N ASP A 314 -8.34 8.58 -11.50
CA ASP A 314 -7.62 9.42 -12.46
C ASP A 314 -7.79 10.89 -12.10
N LYS A 315 -6.68 11.64 -11.99
CA LYS A 315 -6.68 13.06 -11.63
C LYS A 315 -7.37 13.95 -12.65
N ASP A 316 -7.34 13.54 -13.92
CA ASP A 316 -8.00 14.29 -15.00
C ASP A 316 -9.52 14.10 -14.98
N ASP A 317 -10.02 13.21 -14.13
CA ASP A 317 -11.44 12.88 -13.96
C ASP A 317 -12.20 12.80 -15.29
N PRO A 318 -11.81 11.88 -16.18
CA PRO A 318 -12.33 11.84 -17.56
C PRO A 318 -13.83 11.52 -17.64
N GLU A 319 -14.41 11.03 -16.55
CA GLU A 319 -15.84 10.73 -16.41
C GLU A 319 -16.60 11.84 -15.69
N GLY A 320 -15.88 12.77 -15.02
CA GLY A 320 -16.46 13.90 -14.29
C GLY A 320 -17.23 13.51 -13.03
N ASN A 321 -16.91 12.37 -12.42
CA ASN A 321 -17.67 11.80 -11.31
C ASN A 321 -16.83 11.32 -10.09
N ASN A 322 -15.55 11.64 -10.04
CA ASN A 322 -14.68 11.19 -8.97
C ASN A 322 -15.13 11.65 -7.57
N GLU A 323 -15.51 12.93 -7.46
CA GLU A 323 -15.97 13.50 -6.18
C GLU A 323 -17.33 12.89 -5.74
N GLU A 324 -18.22 12.66 -6.69
CA GLU A 324 -19.51 12.01 -6.41
C GLU A 324 -19.28 10.56 -5.93
N LEU A 325 -18.41 9.82 -6.61
CA LEU A 325 -18.03 8.46 -6.23
C LEU A 325 -17.38 8.41 -4.84
N LEU A 326 -16.44 9.33 -4.56
CA LEU A 326 -15.80 9.41 -3.23
C LEU A 326 -16.83 9.72 -2.13
N THR A 327 -17.76 10.61 -2.40
CA THR A 327 -18.82 10.98 -1.45
C THR A 327 -19.74 9.79 -1.17
N GLU A 328 -20.08 9.02 -2.20
CA GLU A 328 -20.92 7.82 -2.03
C GLU A 328 -20.16 6.71 -1.29
N LEU A 329 -18.90 6.45 -1.67
CA LEU A 329 -18.07 5.45 -1.00
C LEU A 329 -17.83 5.78 0.48
N ARG A 330 -17.68 7.06 0.86
CA ARG A 330 -17.51 7.48 2.26
C ARG A 330 -18.69 7.16 3.16
N LYS A 331 -19.89 6.93 2.60
CA LYS A 331 -21.03 6.50 3.39
C LYS A 331 -20.91 5.05 3.88
N HIS A 332 -20.12 4.22 3.18
CA HIS A 332 -19.97 2.80 3.42
C HIS A 332 -18.56 2.38 3.81
N PHE A 333 -17.57 3.25 3.56
CA PHE A 333 -16.16 2.96 3.79
C PHE A 333 -15.44 4.11 4.50
N PHE A 334 -14.53 3.77 5.38
CA PHE A 334 -13.47 4.67 5.84
C PHE A 334 -12.47 4.83 4.70
N ILE A 335 -12.19 6.05 4.28
CA ILE A 335 -11.30 6.34 3.16
C ILE A 335 -10.24 7.33 3.61
N ILE A 336 -8.97 6.98 3.38
CA ILE A 336 -7.82 7.83 3.62
C ILE A 336 -7.00 8.00 2.36
N ASP A 337 -6.34 9.15 2.24
CA ASP A 337 -5.31 9.34 1.21
C ASP A 337 -4.16 8.36 1.45
N ASN A 338 -3.67 7.73 0.40
CA ASN A 338 -2.55 6.83 0.46
C ASN A 338 -1.56 7.12 -0.68
N SER A 339 -0.29 6.83 -0.45
CA SER A 339 0.72 6.87 -1.51
C SER A 339 0.94 5.47 -2.07
N ILE A 340 1.12 5.36 -3.37
CA ILE A 340 1.37 4.08 -4.03
C ILE A 340 2.60 3.37 -3.40
N GLY A 341 2.43 2.10 -3.04
CA GLY A 341 3.48 1.30 -2.43
C GLY A 341 3.69 1.52 -0.93
N ASN A 342 2.85 2.31 -0.26
CA ASN A 342 2.84 2.45 1.19
C ASN A 342 1.94 1.43 1.88
N ASN A 343 2.26 1.13 3.16
CA ASN A 343 1.37 0.36 4.02
C ASN A 343 0.34 1.28 4.69
N PRO A 344 -0.94 1.19 4.35
CA PRO A 344 -1.98 2.02 4.95
C PRO A 344 -2.54 1.46 6.27
N GLU A 345 -2.15 0.22 6.69
CA GLU A 345 -2.81 -0.48 7.81
C GLU A 345 -2.84 0.33 9.10
N GLY A 346 -1.71 0.92 9.48
CA GLY A 346 -1.61 1.71 10.70
C GLY A 346 -2.45 2.99 10.65
N ASP A 347 -2.50 3.65 9.49
CA ASP A 347 -3.20 4.92 9.34
C ASP A 347 -4.71 4.72 9.18
N ILE A 348 -5.14 3.72 8.42
CA ILE A 348 -6.57 3.40 8.31
C ILE A 348 -7.12 2.85 9.63
N ALA A 349 -6.33 2.08 10.39
CA ALA A 349 -6.74 1.60 11.70
C ALA A 349 -7.02 2.74 12.68
N LYS A 350 -6.21 3.81 12.68
CA LYS A 350 -6.44 5.01 13.49
C LYS A 350 -7.77 5.69 13.11
N VAL A 351 -8.05 5.81 11.81
CA VAL A 351 -9.30 6.42 11.33
C VAL A 351 -10.50 5.55 11.67
N VAL A 352 -10.39 4.24 11.42
CA VAL A 352 -11.43 3.27 11.77
C VAL A 352 -11.75 3.33 13.28
N GLU A 353 -10.73 3.42 14.11
CA GLU A 353 -10.91 3.49 15.57
C GLU A 353 -11.55 4.82 15.99
N LYS A 354 -11.07 5.94 15.42
CA LYS A 354 -11.66 7.28 15.64
C LYS A 354 -13.12 7.33 15.19
N GLU A 355 -13.46 6.80 14.02
CA GLU A 355 -14.83 6.81 13.50
C GLU A 355 -15.72 5.77 14.16
N LYS A 356 -15.20 4.60 14.60
CA LYS A 356 -15.95 3.67 15.45
C LYS A 356 -16.45 4.36 16.73
N ILE A 357 -15.61 5.19 17.32
CA ILE A 357 -15.97 5.98 18.47
C ILE A 357 -17.11 6.93 18.12
N LYS A 358 -17.04 7.69 17.04
CA LYS A 358 -18.09 8.57 16.57
C LYS A 358 -19.40 7.80 16.26
N TYR A 359 -19.29 6.64 15.60
CA TYR A 359 -20.43 5.81 15.20
C TYR A 359 -21.19 5.26 16.40
N ILE A 360 -20.48 4.80 17.45
CA ILE A 360 -21.10 4.36 18.70
C ILE A 360 -21.93 5.48 19.34
N TYR A 361 -21.53 6.73 19.18
CA TYR A 361 -22.22 7.89 19.73
C TYR A 361 -23.27 8.51 18.80
N SER A 362 -23.19 8.31 17.49
CA SER A 362 -24.15 8.88 16.54
C SER A 362 -25.45 8.09 16.41
N GLU A 363 -25.47 6.79 16.73
CA GLU A 363 -26.70 5.99 16.76
C GLU A 363 -27.63 6.32 17.96
N THR A 364 -27.10 6.98 18.98
CA THR A 364 -27.85 7.31 20.22
C THR A 364 -28.24 8.79 20.31
N GLU A 365 -28.79 9.38 19.28
CA GLU A 365 -29.22 10.80 19.21
C GLU A 365 -28.02 11.76 18.93
N ALA A 366 -28.01 12.40 17.77
CA ALA A 366 -26.97 13.32 17.31
C ALA A 366 -26.69 14.52 18.24
N ASP A 367 -27.55 14.78 19.20
CA ASP A 367 -27.46 15.90 20.16
C ASP A 367 -27.17 15.45 21.61
N SER A 368 -26.82 14.18 21.83
CA SER A 368 -26.56 13.67 23.19
C SER A 368 -25.19 14.13 23.71
N LEU A 369 -25.17 14.80 24.84
CA LEU A 369 -23.95 15.20 25.52
C LEU A 369 -23.49 14.13 26.51
N VAL A 370 -22.20 13.82 26.48
CA VAL A 370 -21.54 12.85 27.38
C VAL A 370 -20.63 13.60 28.33
N LEU A 371 -20.84 13.43 29.63
CA LEU A 371 -19.91 13.92 30.65
C LEU A 371 -18.85 12.86 30.89
N VAL A 372 -17.56 13.25 30.73
CA VAL A 372 -16.43 12.39 31.07
C VAL A 372 -16.04 12.65 32.53
N GLY A 373 -16.12 11.62 33.35
CA GLY A 373 -15.90 11.71 34.79
C GLY A 373 -14.75 10.78 35.25
N CYS A 374 -13.94 11.27 36.19
CA CYS A 374 -12.85 10.53 36.78
C CYS A 374 -13.23 9.99 38.17
N ILE A 375 -13.01 8.71 38.40
CA ILE A 375 -13.12 8.06 39.72
C ILE A 375 -11.72 8.04 40.34
N ARG A 376 -11.53 8.77 41.46
CA ARG A 376 -10.24 8.96 42.11
C ARG A 376 -9.98 8.03 43.30
N SER A 377 -10.96 7.27 43.75
CA SER A 377 -10.81 6.34 44.86
C SER A 377 -11.89 5.28 44.85
N ASP A 378 -11.61 4.14 45.46
CA ASP A 378 -12.59 3.09 45.68
C ASP A 378 -13.80 3.55 46.53
N ALA A 379 -13.57 4.42 47.48
CA ALA A 379 -14.64 5.01 48.27
C ALA A 379 -15.60 5.84 47.39
N GLN A 380 -15.08 6.57 46.43
CA GLN A 380 -15.91 7.31 45.46
C GLN A 380 -16.65 6.35 44.54
N ARG A 381 -15.97 5.31 44.06
CA ARG A 381 -16.58 4.28 43.23
C ARG A 381 -17.75 3.60 43.94
N LEU A 382 -17.54 3.14 45.15
CA LEU A 382 -18.61 2.53 45.99
C LEU A 382 -19.75 3.48 46.22
N TRP A 383 -19.49 4.75 46.50
CA TRP A 383 -20.51 5.75 46.68
C TRP A 383 -21.34 5.94 45.40
N ILE A 384 -20.71 6.05 44.22
CA ILE A 384 -21.37 6.19 42.95
C ILE A 384 -22.32 5.00 42.70
N MET A 385 -21.83 3.78 42.94
CA MET A 385 -22.60 2.56 42.70
C MET A 385 -23.77 2.37 43.71
N ASN A 386 -23.57 2.76 44.98
CA ASN A 386 -24.60 2.59 46.01
C ASN A 386 -25.67 3.68 45.99
N GLU A 387 -25.29 4.92 45.73
CA GLU A 387 -26.19 6.06 45.77
C GLU A 387 -26.76 6.41 44.38
N GLY A 388 -26.24 5.82 43.30
CA GLY A 388 -26.64 6.15 41.94
C GLY A 388 -26.39 7.61 41.56
N LYS A 389 -25.30 8.21 42.09
CA LYS A 389 -25.03 9.64 41.94
C LYS A 389 -23.61 9.91 41.54
N TYR A 390 -23.41 10.86 40.63
CA TYR A 390 -22.11 11.39 40.27
C TYR A 390 -22.07 12.90 40.46
N ASN A 391 -20.96 13.45 40.93
CA ASN A 391 -20.86 14.88 41.19
C ASN A 391 -19.63 15.50 40.49
N ILE A 392 -19.84 16.68 39.93
CA ILE A 392 -18.75 17.53 39.46
C ILE A 392 -18.65 18.77 40.32
N ARG A 393 -17.44 19.33 40.42
CA ARG A 393 -17.18 20.55 41.18
C ARG A 393 -17.28 21.75 40.24
N LEU A 394 -18.09 22.73 40.58
CA LEU A 394 -18.25 23.94 39.78
C LEU A 394 -17.23 25.04 40.09
N ASN A 395 -16.65 25.02 41.29
CA ASN A 395 -15.67 25.97 41.71
C ASN A 395 -14.57 25.28 42.55
N ASN A 396 -13.35 25.81 42.57
CA ASN A 396 -12.24 25.26 43.35
C ASN A 396 -12.20 25.77 44.80
N GLY A 397 -13.37 26.10 45.36
CA GLY A 397 -13.49 26.66 46.71
C GLY A 397 -13.21 28.16 46.78
N LYS A 398 -13.14 28.85 45.64
CA LYS A 398 -13.14 30.32 45.58
C LYS A 398 -14.57 30.81 45.77
N LYS A 399 -14.75 31.80 46.62
CA LYS A 399 -16.01 32.52 46.68
C LYS A 399 -16.27 33.17 45.32
N ILE A 400 -17.45 32.94 44.79
CA ILE A 400 -17.90 33.60 43.58
C ILE A 400 -19.00 34.58 44.01
N ASP A 401 -18.78 35.87 43.77
CA ASP A 401 -19.78 36.90 44.01
C ASP A 401 -20.83 36.76 42.89
N GLY A 402 -21.98 36.28 43.28
CA GLY A 402 -23.14 36.06 42.39
C GLY A 402 -23.60 34.60 42.29
N ALA A 403 -24.74 34.38 41.62
CA ALA A 403 -25.26 33.04 41.37
C ALA A 403 -24.36 32.31 40.37
N ILE A 404 -23.86 31.14 40.74
CA ILE A 404 -23.13 30.27 39.81
C ILE A 404 -24.13 29.70 38.84
N THR A 405 -24.08 30.14 37.59
CA THR A 405 -24.77 29.51 36.48
C THR A 405 -23.79 28.54 35.79
N PRO A 406 -23.99 27.23 35.86
CA PRO A 406 -23.19 26.29 35.12
C PRO A 406 -23.44 26.50 33.63
N ASP A 407 -22.43 26.16 32.83
CA ASP A 407 -22.58 26.12 31.38
C ASP A 407 -23.81 25.27 31.03
N ARG A 408 -24.58 25.73 30.06
CA ARG A 408 -25.80 25.06 29.58
C ARG A 408 -25.51 23.59 29.13
N ALA A 409 -24.30 23.33 28.65
CA ALA A 409 -23.85 21.99 28.30
C ALA A 409 -23.90 21.02 29.51
N PHE A 410 -23.48 21.45 30.71
CA PHE A 410 -23.55 20.61 31.93
C PHE A 410 -24.94 20.30 32.38
N MET A 411 -25.91 21.16 32.05
CA MET A 411 -27.35 20.94 32.42
C MET A 411 -28.03 19.96 31.47
N ASN A 412 -27.52 19.75 30.27
CA ASN A 412 -28.13 18.95 29.23
C ASN A 412 -27.37 17.64 28.95
N VAL A 413 -26.57 17.17 29.90
CA VAL A 413 -25.84 15.91 29.80
C VAL A 413 -26.80 14.73 29.88
N ASN A 414 -26.73 13.84 28.91
CA ASN A 414 -27.56 12.65 28.82
C ASN A 414 -26.88 11.39 29.33
N HIS A 415 -25.56 11.35 29.20
CA HIS A 415 -24.76 10.18 29.50
C HIS A 415 -23.52 10.53 30.29
N LEU A 416 -22.98 9.53 31.00
CA LEU A 416 -21.78 9.66 31.82
C LEU A 416 -20.81 8.57 31.47
N LEU A 417 -19.60 8.95 31.06
CA LEU A 417 -18.49 8.04 30.88
C LEU A 417 -17.54 8.14 32.08
N LEU A 418 -17.43 7.08 32.87
CA LEU A 418 -16.57 7.05 34.06
C LEU A 418 -15.31 6.21 33.84
N TYR A 419 -14.17 6.76 34.15
CA TYR A 419 -12.89 6.07 34.15
C TYR A 419 -12.20 6.13 35.53
N GLN A 420 -11.28 5.22 35.79
CA GLN A 420 -10.47 5.24 37.00
C GLN A 420 -9.16 5.99 36.74
N GLU A 421 -8.73 6.85 37.68
CA GLU A 421 -7.49 7.64 37.56
C GLU A 421 -6.25 6.76 37.40
N GLU A 422 -6.26 5.57 38.01
CA GLU A 422 -5.14 4.61 37.98
C GLU A 422 -5.08 3.78 36.68
N ASP A 423 -6.21 3.61 36.02
CA ASP A 423 -6.31 2.84 34.76
C ASP A 423 -7.24 3.54 33.77
N MET A 424 -6.66 4.40 32.96
CA MET A 424 -7.39 5.14 31.92
C MET A 424 -7.81 4.25 30.72
N SER A 425 -7.39 3.00 30.68
CA SER A 425 -7.71 2.09 29.58
C SER A 425 -9.13 1.50 29.70
N ILE A 426 -9.75 1.59 30.87
CA ILE A 426 -11.09 1.03 31.14
C ILE A 426 -12.04 2.14 31.56
N ALA A 427 -13.03 2.40 30.70
CA ALA A 427 -14.12 3.32 31.00
C ALA A 427 -15.46 2.57 31.00
N HIS A 428 -16.37 3.01 31.85
CA HIS A 428 -17.73 2.50 31.91
C HIS A 428 -18.71 3.59 31.53
N TYR A 429 -19.73 3.24 30.77
CA TYR A 429 -20.72 4.14 30.24
C TYR A 429 -22.06 3.94 30.94
N TYR A 430 -22.69 5.04 31.36
CA TYR A 430 -23.94 5.05 32.14
C TYR A 430 -24.93 6.06 31.58
N ASP A 431 -26.20 5.74 31.63
CA ASP A 431 -27.27 6.71 31.39
C ASP A 431 -27.51 7.59 32.64
N ILE A 432 -27.74 8.86 32.40
CA ILE A 432 -28.33 9.74 33.43
C ILE A 432 -29.79 9.39 33.54
N ALA A 433 -30.26 9.22 34.78
CA ALA A 433 -31.62 8.78 35.05
C ALA A 433 -32.66 9.78 34.48
N LYS A 434 -33.55 9.30 33.60
CA LYS A 434 -34.50 10.13 32.87
C LYS A 434 -35.60 10.78 33.76
N GLU A 435 -35.82 10.22 34.95
CA GLU A 435 -36.86 10.73 35.88
C GLU A 435 -36.50 12.09 36.47
N ASN A 436 -35.19 12.43 36.55
CA ASN A 436 -34.71 13.74 37.03
C ASN A 436 -33.61 14.24 36.06
N SER A 437 -34.03 14.62 34.87
CA SER A 437 -33.11 14.95 33.76
C SER A 437 -32.21 16.18 34.01
N ALA A 438 -32.50 17.00 34.99
CA ALA A 438 -31.65 18.14 35.33
C ALA A 438 -30.75 17.81 36.53
N PRO A 439 -29.41 18.06 36.43
CA PRO A 439 -28.54 17.88 37.57
C PRO A 439 -28.87 18.83 38.69
N GLN A 440 -28.77 18.32 39.93
CA GLN A 440 -29.12 19.07 41.10
C GLN A 440 -27.96 19.92 41.60
N PHE A 441 -28.20 21.19 41.83
CA PHE A 441 -27.24 22.06 42.54
C PHE A 441 -27.10 21.62 44.00
N ALA A 442 -25.89 21.41 44.41
CA ALA A 442 -25.58 20.97 45.77
C ALA A 442 -24.48 21.79 46.42
N GLY A 443 -24.75 22.28 47.59
CA GLY A 443 -23.72 22.70 48.54
C GLY A 443 -23.26 21.54 49.42
N LEU A 444 -22.32 21.83 50.32
CA LEU A 444 -21.71 20.85 51.24
C LEU A 444 -22.77 20.07 52.06
N SER A 445 -23.82 20.70 52.52
CA SER A 445 -24.89 20.08 53.32
C SER A 445 -25.62 18.99 52.58
N LEU A 446 -25.93 19.19 51.31
CA LEU A 446 -26.61 18.23 50.48
C LEU A 446 -25.75 17.04 50.14
N LEU A 447 -24.43 17.27 49.83
CA LEU A 447 -23.48 16.19 49.63
C LEU A 447 -23.28 15.32 50.87
N LYS A 448 -23.32 15.92 52.07
CA LYS A 448 -23.31 15.18 53.32
C LYS A 448 -24.53 14.30 53.51
N SER A 449 -25.71 14.78 53.10
CA SER A 449 -26.97 13.99 53.19
C SER A 449 -26.89 12.76 52.27
N TYR A 450 -26.18 12.83 51.17
CA TYR A 450 -25.90 11.70 50.28
C TYR A 450 -24.69 10.86 50.70
N ARG A 451 -24.14 11.03 51.89
CA ARG A 451 -23.00 10.27 52.42
C ARG A 451 -21.73 10.30 51.53
N TYR A 452 -21.54 11.40 50.80
CA TYR A 452 -20.38 11.53 49.93
C TYR A 452 -19.05 11.31 50.67
N PRO A 453 -18.17 10.46 50.19
CA PRO A 453 -16.91 10.14 50.87
C PRO A 453 -15.89 11.27 50.65
N PHE A 454 -15.99 12.30 51.45
CA PHE A 454 -14.93 13.30 51.49
C PHE A 454 -13.63 12.63 51.94
N ASN A 455 -12.52 12.86 51.28
CA ASN A 455 -11.22 12.25 51.55
C ASN A 455 -10.80 12.39 53.06
N VAL A 456 -11.27 11.46 53.86
CA VAL A 456 -10.98 11.40 55.28
C VAL A 456 -10.08 10.18 55.52
N LYS A 457 -8.78 10.43 55.61
CA LYS A 457 -7.84 9.35 55.87
C LYS A 457 -7.79 8.84 57.33
N MET A 458 -8.59 9.43 58.24
CA MET A 458 -8.56 9.08 59.65
C MET A 458 -9.97 9.17 60.29
N THR A 459 -10.20 8.45 61.39
CA THR A 459 -11.36 8.50 62.22
C THR A 459 -11.69 9.94 62.60
N PRO A 460 -12.91 10.44 62.34
CA PRO A 460 -13.21 11.87 62.48
C PRO A 460 -13.22 12.29 63.94
N GLN A 461 -12.20 13.08 64.33
CA GLN A 461 -12.30 13.88 65.55
C GLN A 461 -13.11 15.14 65.25
N PRO A 462 -13.89 15.67 66.24
CA PRO A 462 -14.74 16.83 66.03
C PRO A 462 -14.04 18.05 65.45
N THR A 463 -12.77 18.28 65.81
CA THR A 463 -11.90 19.33 65.25
C THR A 463 -11.56 19.12 63.76
N PHE A 464 -11.46 17.89 63.32
CA PHE A 464 -11.16 17.57 61.94
C PHE A 464 -12.39 17.82 61.04
N MET A 465 -13.58 17.44 61.52
CA MET A 465 -14.84 17.71 60.81
C MET A 465 -15.08 19.22 60.64
N LYS A 466 -14.80 20.01 61.68
CA LYS A 466 -14.91 21.46 61.61
C LYS A 466 -13.95 22.08 60.57
N ARG A 467 -12.73 21.59 60.48
CA ARG A 467 -11.75 22.00 59.43
C ARG A 467 -12.18 21.58 58.03
N LEU A 468 -12.78 20.41 57.89
CA LEU A 468 -13.33 19.95 56.63
C LEU A 468 -14.52 20.82 56.18
N GLU A 469 -15.40 21.17 57.12
CA GLU A 469 -16.51 22.08 56.85
C GLU A 469 -16.04 23.45 56.41
N GLU A 470 -15.05 24.01 57.07
CA GLU A 470 -14.42 25.27 56.64
C GLU A 470 -13.76 25.18 55.27
N LYS A 471 -13.11 24.05 54.96
CA LYS A 471 -12.44 23.82 53.66
C LYS A 471 -13.41 23.67 52.49
N TYR A 472 -14.61 23.14 52.76
CA TYR A 472 -15.56 22.81 51.71
C TYR A 472 -16.82 23.69 51.70
N LYS A 473 -16.99 24.62 52.66
CA LYS A 473 -18.20 25.41 52.84
C LYS A 473 -18.64 26.22 51.60
N ASP A 474 -17.66 26.73 50.84
CA ASP A 474 -17.93 27.57 49.68
C ASP A 474 -17.89 26.78 48.37
N ARG A 475 -17.85 25.46 48.44
CA ARG A 475 -17.80 24.61 47.24
C ARG A 475 -19.21 24.30 46.77
N MET A 476 -19.44 24.49 45.48
CA MET A 476 -20.66 24.13 44.79
C MET A 476 -20.42 22.96 43.85
N TYR A 477 -21.43 22.13 43.75
CA TYR A 477 -21.39 20.91 42.95
C TYR A 477 -22.65 20.80 42.10
N LEU A 478 -22.55 20.12 40.98
CA LEU A 478 -23.68 19.53 40.29
C LEU A 478 -23.71 18.04 40.57
N ILE A 479 -24.86 17.51 40.91
CA ILE A 479 -25.07 16.10 41.16
C ILE A 479 -25.99 15.56 40.08
N TYR A 480 -25.53 14.54 39.39
CA TYR A 480 -26.29 13.78 38.40
C TYR A 480 -26.77 12.49 39.03
N GLU A 481 -28.01 12.13 38.77
CA GLU A 481 -28.55 10.81 39.09
C GLU A 481 -28.26 9.88 37.90
N ILE A 482 -27.67 8.72 38.15
CA ILE A 482 -27.28 7.78 37.13
C ILE A 482 -27.91 6.42 37.33
N ASN A 483 -28.20 5.73 36.24
CA ASN A 483 -28.49 4.32 36.29
C ASN A 483 -27.17 3.56 36.52
N THR A 484 -27.08 2.84 37.65
CA THR A 484 -25.85 2.12 38.04
C THR A 484 -25.56 0.87 37.23
N ASN A 485 -26.47 0.48 36.34
CA ASN A 485 -26.19 -0.57 35.35
C ASN A 485 -25.43 0.02 34.18
N PRO A 486 -24.17 -0.36 33.97
CA PRO A 486 -23.41 0.15 32.83
C PRO A 486 -24.06 -0.31 31.52
N ILE A 487 -24.16 0.60 30.56
CA ILE A 487 -24.62 0.25 29.23
C ILE A 487 -23.53 -0.59 28.59
N PRO A 488 -23.84 -1.82 28.15
CA PRO A 488 -22.86 -2.61 27.44
C PRO A 488 -22.56 -1.94 26.09
N PHE A 489 -21.27 -1.68 25.81
CA PHE A 489 -20.88 -1.31 24.46
C PHE A 489 -21.26 -2.44 23.50
N GLN A 490 -21.90 -2.09 22.40
CA GLN A 490 -22.19 -3.08 21.37
C GLN A 490 -20.89 -3.75 20.95
N ASN A 491 -20.89 -5.09 20.90
CA ASN A 491 -19.75 -5.95 20.53
C ASN A 491 -18.60 -6.06 21.55
N GLY A 492 -18.80 -5.77 22.82
CA GLY A 492 -17.77 -5.98 23.86
C GLY A 492 -16.55 -5.10 23.72
N ILE A 493 -16.65 -3.97 23.04
CA ILE A 493 -15.58 -3.00 22.84
C ILE A 493 -15.30 -2.31 24.19
N LYS A 494 -14.07 -2.44 24.67
CA LYS A 494 -13.56 -1.63 25.78
C LYS A 494 -13.10 -0.30 25.20
N ILE A 495 -13.62 0.83 25.72
CA ILE A 495 -13.12 2.15 25.35
C ILE A 495 -11.80 2.39 26.06
N ASP A 496 -10.73 2.56 25.29
CA ASP A 496 -9.50 3.12 25.79
C ASP A 496 -9.63 4.64 25.85
N LEU A 497 -9.79 5.17 27.08
CA LEU A 497 -9.99 6.60 27.29
C LEU A 497 -8.80 7.44 26.80
N LYS A 498 -7.59 6.93 26.87
CA LYS A 498 -6.41 7.64 26.39
C LYS A 498 -6.50 7.90 24.89
N ARG A 499 -6.90 6.89 24.11
CA ARG A 499 -7.14 7.03 22.67
C ARG A 499 -8.37 7.90 22.36
N LEU A 500 -9.40 7.81 23.19
CA LEU A 500 -10.55 8.69 23.09
C LEU A 500 -10.16 10.16 23.25
N LEU A 501 -9.41 10.48 24.30
CA LEU A 501 -8.94 11.84 24.58
C LEU A 501 -7.96 12.34 23.50
N GLU A 502 -7.06 11.50 23.00
CA GLU A 502 -6.20 11.82 21.86
C GLU A 502 -7.01 12.15 20.59
N ALA A 503 -8.08 11.40 20.31
CA ALA A 503 -8.95 11.65 19.16
C ALA A 503 -9.71 12.99 19.25
N PHE A 504 -10.06 13.46 20.46
CA PHE A 504 -10.71 14.76 20.65
C PHE A 504 -9.75 15.93 20.73
N ASN A 505 -8.49 15.72 21.14
CA ASN A 505 -7.48 16.78 21.21
C ASN A 505 -7.08 17.35 19.85
N ASP A 506 -7.21 16.56 18.78
CA ASP A 506 -6.92 17.00 17.40
C ASP A 506 -7.93 18.05 16.89
N GLU A 507 -9.11 18.18 17.52
CA GLU A 507 -10.15 19.17 17.15
C GLU A 507 -10.10 20.46 17.99
N GLY A 508 -9.12 20.61 18.89
CA GLY A 508 -8.92 21.88 19.63
C GLY A 508 -10.03 22.22 20.63
N THR A 509 -10.85 21.26 21.02
CA THR A 509 -11.89 21.47 22.05
C THR A 509 -11.25 21.27 23.44
N PRO A 510 -11.21 22.30 24.31
CA PRO A 510 -10.65 22.13 25.65
C PRO A 510 -11.52 21.16 26.44
N ILE A 511 -10.98 20.03 26.83
CA ILE A 511 -11.55 19.15 27.82
C ILE A 511 -11.19 19.73 29.17
N GLY A 512 -12.10 20.45 29.78
CA GLY A 512 -11.95 21.08 31.11
C GLY A 512 -12.02 20.08 32.25
#